data_79c1ab7e623edfe289460eb1f57bdbe8
#
_entry.id   79c1ab7e623edfe289460eb1f57bdbe8
#
_cell.length_a   1.000
_cell.length_b   1.000
_cell.length_c   1.000
_cell.angle_alpha   90.00
_cell.angle_beta   90.00
_cell.angle_gamma   90.00
#
_symmetry.space_group_name_H-M   'P 1'
#
loop_
_entity.id
_entity.type
_entity.pdbx_description
1 polymer ?
#
loop_
_entity_poly.entity_id
_entity_poly.type
_entity_poly.pdbx_seq_one_letter_code
_entity_poly.pdbx_strand_id
1 'polypeptide(L)'
;MNGTAEVVDTHPELPKKDLYEIGEIPPLGHVPKQMYAWVIRRERHGNPDTAMQVEVVDTPTLDPNEVLIMVMAAGVNYNGVWAALGKPISVFDVHKEEYHIAGSDAAGVVWAVGAKVKRVKVGDEV
;
A
#
# COMPACT_ATOMS: atom_id res chain seq x y z
N MET A 1 38.55 9.47 -10.84
CA MET A 1 37.81 9.45 -10.82
C MET A 1 37.07 9.31 -10.21
N ASN A 2 36.90 9.47 -9.84
CA ASN A 2 36.19 9.21 -9.39
C ASN A 2 35.26 9.13 -9.84
N GLY A 3 35.67 8.94 -9.76
CA GLY A 3 34.62 8.93 -10.64
C GLY A 3 33.41 8.29 -10.21
N THR A 4 33.01 8.66 -9.33
CA THR A 4 31.61 8.50 -9.00
C THR A 4 30.86 9.33 -10.00
N ALA A 5 30.49 8.69 -11.07
CA ALA A 5 29.37 9.17 -11.78
C ALA A 5 28.30 9.52 -10.74
N GLU A 6 28.07 10.76 -10.53
CA GLU A 6 26.84 11.15 -9.88
C GLU A 6 25.72 10.46 -10.60
N VAL A 7 25.00 9.63 -9.90
CA VAL A 7 23.77 9.08 -10.42
C VAL A 7 22.85 10.27 -10.59
N VAL A 8 22.82 10.78 -11.81
CA VAL A 8 21.79 11.75 -12.16
C VAL A 8 20.49 10.99 -12.05
N ASP A 9 19.71 11.36 -11.06
CA ASP A 9 18.38 10.81 -10.91
C ASP A 9 17.55 11.23 -12.12
N THR A 10 17.34 10.29 -13.04
CA THR A 10 16.49 10.51 -14.22
C THR A 10 15.01 10.53 -13.86
N HIS A 11 14.68 10.27 -12.59
CA HIS A 11 13.32 10.29 -12.08
C HIS A 11 13.25 11.26 -10.89
N PRO A 12 13.23 12.58 -11.16
CA PRO A 12 13.16 13.55 -10.08
C PRO A 12 11.91 13.32 -9.25
N GLU A 13 12.05 13.44 -7.94
CA GLU A 13 10.95 13.31 -7.00
C GLU A 13 9.89 14.37 -7.29
N LEU A 14 8.63 13.94 -7.19
CA LEU A 14 7.51 14.86 -7.33
C LEU A 14 7.38 15.77 -6.10
N PRO A 15 6.76 16.95 -6.24
CA PRO A 15 6.41 17.77 -5.09
C PRO A 15 5.57 16.99 -4.09
N LYS A 16 5.61 17.38 -2.83
CA LYS A 16 4.78 16.78 -1.79
C LYS A 16 3.31 17.08 -2.06
N LYS A 17 2.51 16.03 -2.18
CA LYS A 17 1.08 16.10 -2.45
C LYS A 17 0.33 15.23 -1.45
N ASP A 18 -0.98 15.43 -1.37
CA ASP A 18 -1.84 14.61 -0.52
C ASP A 18 -2.32 13.34 -1.22
N LEU A 19 -2.30 13.32 -2.56
CA LEU A 19 -2.66 12.16 -3.37
C LEU A 19 -1.75 12.13 -4.60
N TYR A 20 -1.18 10.96 -4.87
CA TYR A 20 -0.35 10.72 -6.05
C TYR A 20 -1.09 9.82 -7.04
N GLU A 21 -0.99 10.16 -8.32
CA GLU A 21 -1.54 9.34 -9.38
C GLU A 21 -0.73 8.06 -9.56
N ILE A 22 -1.34 7.06 -10.19
CA ILE A 22 -0.67 5.79 -10.49
C ILE A 22 0.57 6.08 -11.36
N GLY A 23 1.72 5.56 -10.93
CA GLY A 23 3.00 5.79 -11.62
C GLY A 23 3.80 6.99 -11.11
N GLU A 24 3.20 7.85 -10.29
CA GLU A 24 3.94 8.91 -9.62
C GLU A 24 4.62 8.39 -8.35
N ILE A 25 5.82 8.86 -8.07
CA ILE A 25 6.58 8.48 -6.88
C ILE A 25 6.75 9.69 -5.98
N PRO A 26 6.24 9.65 -4.74
CA PRO A 26 6.47 10.75 -3.79
C PRO A 26 7.94 10.82 -3.37
N PRO A 27 8.39 11.96 -2.82
CA PRO A 27 9.71 12.03 -2.18
C PRO A 27 9.85 10.96 -1.10
N LEU A 28 11.01 10.33 -1.00
CA LEU A 28 11.26 9.27 -0.01
C LEU A 28 10.90 9.74 1.40
N GLY A 29 10.06 8.97 2.07
CA GLY A 29 9.62 9.27 3.42
C GLY A 29 8.40 10.20 3.50
N HIS A 30 7.97 10.80 2.39
CA HIS A 30 6.73 11.56 2.38
C HIS A 30 5.53 10.64 2.25
N VAL A 31 4.67 10.62 3.26
CA VAL A 31 3.46 9.81 3.27
C VAL A 31 2.28 10.70 2.86
N PRO A 32 1.64 10.43 1.72
CA PRO A 32 0.46 11.20 1.32
C PRO A 32 -0.70 10.93 2.26
N LYS A 33 -1.64 11.86 2.35
CA LYS A 33 -2.83 11.69 3.20
C LYS A 33 -3.79 10.65 2.66
N GLN A 34 -3.84 10.51 1.34
CA GLN A 34 -4.74 9.61 0.64
C GLN A 34 -3.99 8.78 -0.40
N MET A 35 -4.58 7.66 -0.77
CA MET A 35 -4.00 6.76 -1.76
C MET A 35 -5.09 6.05 -2.56
N TYR A 36 -4.75 5.58 -3.73
CA TYR A 36 -5.59 4.65 -4.49
C TYR A 36 -5.39 3.24 -3.93
N ALA A 37 -6.47 2.50 -3.82
CA ALA A 37 -6.43 1.11 -3.37
C ALA A 37 -7.53 0.28 -4.04
N TRP A 38 -7.26 -1.01 -4.22
CA TRP A 38 -8.30 -1.99 -4.57
C TRP A 38 -9.10 -2.32 -3.32
N VAL A 39 -10.37 -1.93 -3.32
CA VAL A 39 -11.23 -1.96 -2.14
C VAL A 39 -12.39 -2.92 -2.33
N ILE A 40 -12.65 -3.70 -1.29
CA ILE A 40 -13.83 -4.56 -1.18
C ILE A 40 -14.73 -3.95 -0.12
N ARG A 41 -16.03 -3.93 -0.38
CA ARG A 41 -17.04 -3.51 0.59
C ARG A 41 -18.05 -4.63 0.82
N ARG A 42 -18.62 -4.70 2.02
CA ARG A 42 -19.57 -5.76 2.38
C ARG A 42 -20.71 -5.86 1.38
N GLU A 43 -21.26 -4.74 0.97
CA GLU A 43 -22.38 -4.68 0.02
C GLU A 43 -22.01 -5.07 -1.41
N ARG A 44 -20.71 -5.21 -1.70
CA ARG A 44 -20.22 -5.61 -3.02
C ARG A 44 -19.68 -7.03 -3.08
N HIS A 45 -19.81 -7.81 -2.01
CA HIS A 45 -19.39 -9.22 -2.06
C HIS A 45 -19.94 -9.92 -3.30
N GLY A 46 -19.08 -10.58 -4.05
CA GLY A 46 -19.42 -11.26 -5.28
C GLY A 46 -18.19 -11.56 -6.12
N ASN A 47 -18.37 -11.63 -7.42
CA ASN A 47 -17.25 -11.87 -8.32
C ASN A 47 -16.17 -10.79 -8.16
N PRO A 48 -14.88 -11.16 -8.20
CA PRO A 48 -13.80 -10.20 -7.99
C PRO A 48 -13.81 -9.01 -8.96
N ASP A 49 -14.25 -9.23 -10.20
CA ASP A 49 -14.29 -8.19 -11.24
C ASP A 49 -15.26 -7.05 -10.91
N THR A 50 -16.25 -7.29 -10.08
CA THR A 50 -17.20 -6.28 -9.63
C THR A 50 -17.01 -5.91 -8.15
N ALA A 51 -16.57 -6.84 -7.32
CA ALA A 51 -16.37 -6.63 -5.90
C ALA A 51 -15.17 -5.74 -5.59
N MET A 52 -14.09 -5.92 -6.33
CA MET A 52 -12.87 -5.12 -6.17
C MET A 52 -12.95 -3.89 -7.05
N GLN A 53 -12.91 -2.72 -6.44
CA GLN A 53 -12.94 -1.45 -7.17
C GLN A 53 -11.82 -0.54 -6.66
N VAL A 54 -11.22 0.22 -7.56
CA VAL A 54 -10.22 1.22 -7.18
C VAL A 54 -10.96 2.40 -6.54
N GLU A 55 -10.56 2.72 -5.32
CA GLU A 55 -11.10 3.87 -4.58
C GLU A 55 -9.96 4.70 -4.02
N VAL A 56 -10.23 5.96 -3.75
CA VAL A 56 -9.33 6.81 -2.96
C VAL A 56 -9.69 6.62 -1.50
N VAL A 57 -8.71 6.21 -0.72
CA VAL A 57 -8.88 5.97 0.73
C VAL A 57 -7.79 6.70 1.50
N ASP A 58 -8.00 6.89 2.79
CA ASP A 58 -6.98 7.47 3.65
C ASP A 58 -5.81 6.51 3.77
N THR A 59 -4.60 7.05 3.71
CA THR A 59 -3.40 6.27 3.96
C THR A 59 -3.41 5.79 5.41
N PRO A 60 -3.12 4.49 5.66
CA PRO A 60 -3.13 3.97 7.03
C PRO A 60 -2.15 4.69 7.94
N THR A 61 -2.52 4.85 9.19
CA THR A 61 -1.63 5.33 10.25
C THR A 61 -0.86 4.16 10.84
N LEU A 62 0.33 4.43 11.37
CA LEU A 62 1.20 3.39 11.92
C LEU A 62 1.07 3.28 13.43
N ASP A 63 0.95 2.04 13.91
CA ASP A 63 1.22 1.72 15.30
C ASP A 63 2.74 1.70 15.55
N PRO A 64 3.19 1.79 16.81
CA PRO A 64 4.62 1.90 17.12
C PRO A 64 5.51 0.80 16.54
N ASN A 65 4.98 -0.40 16.32
CA ASN A 65 5.74 -1.53 15.79
C ASN A 65 5.51 -1.81 14.31
N GLU A 66 4.80 -0.93 13.62
CA GLU A 66 4.45 -1.11 12.21
C GLU A 66 5.34 -0.30 11.28
N VAL A 67 5.39 -0.75 10.03
CA VAL A 67 6.05 -0.02 8.95
C VAL A 67 5.04 0.24 7.83
N LEU A 68 5.23 1.34 7.13
CA LEU A 68 4.49 1.63 5.91
C LEU A 68 5.42 1.38 4.73
N ILE A 69 4.95 0.58 3.80
CA ILE A 69 5.72 0.18 2.62
C ILE A 69 5.11 0.83 1.39
N MET A 70 5.94 1.50 0.58
CA MET A 70 5.54 1.84 -0.77
C MET A 70 5.62 0.57 -1.61
N VAL A 71 4.47 0.04 -1.98
CA VAL A 71 4.37 -1.24 -2.65
C VAL A 71 4.85 -1.10 -4.10
N MET A 72 5.83 -1.91 -4.47
CA MET A 72 6.37 -1.97 -5.83
C MET A 72 5.88 -3.21 -6.57
N ALA A 73 5.56 -4.28 -5.83
CA ALA A 73 5.02 -5.51 -6.38
C ALA A 73 4.14 -6.22 -5.34
N ALA A 74 3.13 -6.89 -5.80
CA ALA A 74 2.24 -7.66 -4.93
C ALA A 74 1.85 -8.95 -5.65
N GLY A 75 1.84 -10.06 -4.90
CA GLY A 75 1.40 -11.34 -5.42
C GLY A 75 -0.13 -11.37 -5.58
N VAL A 76 -0.59 -12.00 -6.62
CA VAL A 76 -2.01 -12.28 -6.81
C VAL A 76 -2.29 -13.69 -6.31
N ASN A 77 -3.13 -13.79 -5.29
CA ASN A 77 -3.43 -15.05 -4.61
C ASN A 77 -4.92 -15.33 -4.62
N TYR A 78 -5.29 -16.61 -4.53
CA TYR A 78 -6.70 -17.00 -4.49
C TYR A 78 -7.43 -16.46 -3.27
N ASN A 79 -6.71 -16.10 -2.21
CA ASN A 79 -7.28 -15.41 -1.05
C ASN A 79 -8.02 -14.12 -1.43
N GLY A 80 -7.59 -13.44 -2.48
CA GLY A 80 -8.28 -12.27 -2.99
C GLY A 80 -9.67 -12.60 -3.53
N VAL A 81 -9.81 -13.76 -4.18
CA VAL A 81 -11.11 -14.26 -4.64
C VAL A 81 -12.04 -14.53 -3.46
N TRP A 82 -11.53 -15.21 -2.43
CA TRP A 82 -12.31 -15.49 -1.22
C TRP A 82 -12.74 -14.21 -0.51
N ALA A 83 -11.85 -13.25 -0.40
CA ALA A 83 -12.16 -11.96 0.20
C ALA A 83 -13.26 -11.23 -0.58
N ALA A 84 -13.19 -11.23 -1.91
CA ALA A 84 -14.21 -10.62 -2.77
C ALA A 84 -15.56 -11.31 -2.61
N LEU A 85 -15.57 -12.63 -2.57
CA LEU A 85 -16.79 -13.43 -2.40
C LEU A 85 -17.36 -13.34 -0.97
N GLY A 86 -16.53 -13.00 0.00
CA GLY A 86 -16.90 -13.06 1.42
C GLY A 86 -17.01 -14.48 1.96
N LYS A 87 -16.26 -15.43 1.39
CA LYS A 87 -16.34 -16.86 1.72
C LYS A 87 -14.95 -17.41 2.05
N PRO A 88 -14.85 -18.42 2.93
CA PRO A 88 -15.93 -19.02 3.73
C PRO A 88 -16.48 -18.09 4.80
N ILE A 89 -15.71 -17.06 5.18
CA ILE A 89 -16.10 -16.05 6.16
C ILE A 89 -15.83 -14.69 5.57
N SER A 90 -16.74 -13.74 5.74
CA SER A 90 -16.49 -12.36 5.32
C SER A 90 -15.39 -11.73 6.18
N VAL A 91 -14.46 -11.01 5.55
CA VAL A 91 -13.44 -10.22 6.27
C VAL A 91 -14.11 -9.21 7.21
N PHE A 92 -15.30 -8.73 6.89
CA PHE A 92 -16.06 -7.77 7.70
C PHE A 92 -16.67 -8.40 8.97
N ASP A 93 -16.68 -9.71 9.06
CA ASP A 93 -17.05 -10.42 10.30
C ASP A 93 -15.84 -10.57 11.24
N VAL A 94 -14.62 -10.43 10.71
CA VAL A 94 -13.38 -10.51 11.47
C VAL A 94 -12.94 -9.13 11.94
N HIS A 95 -12.96 -8.14 11.05
CA HIS A 95 -12.70 -6.75 11.41
C HIS A 95 -13.94 -5.90 11.14
N LYS A 96 -14.08 -4.81 11.88
CA LYS A 96 -15.27 -3.95 11.80
C LYS A 96 -14.99 -2.66 11.01
N GLU A 97 -14.13 -2.74 10.02
CA GLU A 97 -13.81 -1.62 9.15
C GLU A 97 -14.89 -1.47 8.08
N GLU A 98 -15.03 -0.24 7.55
CA GLU A 98 -15.99 0.04 6.50
C GLU A 98 -15.62 -0.59 5.16
N TYR A 99 -14.34 -0.82 4.95
CA TYR A 99 -13.82 -1.39 3.71
C TYR A 99 -12.62 -2.27 4.01
N HIS A 100 -12.26 -3.09 3.05
CA HIS A 100 -11.09 -3.96 3.11
C HIS A 100 -10.23 -3.73 1.86
N ILE A 101 -8.94 -3.50 2.07
CA ILE A 101 -8.00 -3.40 0.96
C ILE A 101 -7.58 -4.80 0.56
N ALA A 102 -7.80 -5.14 -0.70
CA ALA A 102 -7.50 -6.47 -1.23
C ALA A 102 -6.00 -6.75 -1.26
N GLY A 103 -5.65 -8.01 -1.03
CA GLY A 103 -4.27 -8.48 -1.10
C GLY A 103 -3.70 -8.86 0.25
N SER A 104 -2.70 -9.74 0.22
CA SER A 104 -2.04 -10.26 1.43
C SER A 104 -0.52 -10.24 1.33
N ASP A 105 0.02 -9.94 0.15
CA ASP A 105 1.46 -9.91 -0.10
C ASP A 105 1.88 -8.55 -0.61
N ALA A 106 3.08 -8.15 -0.25
CA ALA A 106 3.68 -6.95 -0.81
C ALA A 106 5.20 -7.01 -0.72
N ALA A 107 5.84 -6.41 -1.70
CA ALA A 107 7.26 -6.11 -1.68
C ALA A 107 7.45 -4.67 -2.11
N GLY A 108 8.41 -3.98 -1.52
CA GLY A 108 8.63 -2.59 -1.86
C GLY A 108 9.70 -1.93 -1.00
N VAL A 109 9.52 -0.65 -0.76
CA VAL A 109 10.47 0.17 -0.03
C VAL A 109 9.79 0.71 1.23
N VAL A 110 10.49 0.63 2.36
CA VAL A 110 9.99 1.20 3.62
C VAL A 110 9.91 2.72 3.47
N TRP A 111 8.72 3.28 3.66
CA TRP A 111 8.44 4.71 3.50
C TRP A 111 8.29 5.43 4.83
N ALA A 112 7.82 4.73 5.85
CA ALA A 112 7.71 5.24 7.21
C ALA A 112 7.83 4.08 8.19
N VAL A 113 8.29 4.38 9.41
CA VAL A 113 8.44 3.38 10.48
C VAL A 113 7.80 3.91 11.76
N GLY A 114 7.17 3.01 12.52
CA GLY A 114 6.67 3.32 13.85
C GLY A 114 7.81 3.56 14.84
N ALA A 115 7.51 4.21 15.95
CA ALA A 115 8.51 4.68 16.90
C ALA A 115 9.34 3.57 17.55
N LYS A 116 8.85 2.34 17.59
CA LYS A 116 9.54 1.19 18.19
C LYS A 116 10.21 0.27 17.17
N VAL A 117 10.13 0.59 15.88
CA VAL A 117 10.75 -0.22 14.83
C VAL A 117 12.26 -0.01 14.85
N LYS A 118 13.02 -1.11 14.90
CA LYS A 118 14.48 -1.07 14.98
C LYS A 118 15.17 -1.89 13.89
N ARG A 119 14.46 -2.82 13.27
CA ARG A 119 15.07 -3.80 12.33
C ARG A 119 15.19 -3.26 10.92
N VAL A 120 14.40 -2.30 10.56
CA VAL A 120 14.38 -1.68 9.23
C VAL A 120 14.27 -0.17 9.38
N LYS A 121 14.63 0.55 8.33
CA LYS A 121 14.56 2.01 8.29
C LYS A 121 13.99 2.46 6.95
N VAL A 122 13.58 3.70 6.88
CA VAL A 122 13.10 4.33 5.65
C VAL A 122 14.17 4.17 4.55
N GLY A 123 13.73 3.69 3.40
CA GLY A 123 14.59 3.41 2.25
C GLY A 123 15.00 1.95 2.11
N ASP A 124 14.77 1.11 3.11
CA ASP A 124 15.09 -0.32 3.01
C ASP A 124 14.13 -1.03 2.04
N GLU A 125 14.66 -1.96 1.29
CA GLU A 125 13.87 -2.87 0.46
C GLU A 125 13.40 -4.07 1.29
N VAL A 126 12.15 -4.43 1.15
CA VAL A 126 11.50 -5.50 1.92
C VAL A 126 10.56 -6.32 1.05
#